data_05efb34279a7d9c90abc44c1f0224b12
#
_entry.id   05efb34279a7d9c90abc44c1f0224b12
#
_cell.length_a   1.000
_cell.length_b   1.000
_cell.length_c   1.000
_cell.angle_alpha   90.00
_cell.angle_beta   90.00
_cell.angle_gamma   90.00
#
_symmetry.space_group_name_H-M   'P 1'
#
loop_
_entity.id
_entity.type
_entity.pdbx_description
1 polymer ?
#
loop_
_entity_poly.entity_id
_entity_poly.type
_entity_poly.pdbx_seq_one_letter_code
_entity_poly.pdbx_strand_id
1 'polypeptide(L)'
;MELIEIFKALSNPTRLQILKGLKDPVKHFPAQDEGDVHTVGVCVSSIQEGIGLSQSTVSGYLATLQRVGLVEVRRIGQWTYYKRNEATISALAEIIGKDL
;
A
#
# COMPACT_ATOMS: atom_id res chain seq x y z
N MET A 1 -7.87 -0.16 15.93
CA MET A 1 -6.72 -0.78 15.21
C MET A 1 -6.52 -2.19 15.72
N GLU A 2 -6.64 -3.16 14.83
CA GLU A 2 -6.43 -4.56 15.19
C GLU A 2 -4.97 -4.94 15.00
N LEU A 3 -4.21 -4.89 16.06
CA LEU A 3 -2.75 -5.02 16.03
C LEU A 3 -2.28 -6.36 15.47
N ILE A 4 -2.88 -7.46 15.89
CA ILE A 4 -2.50 -8.80 15.41
C ILE A 4 -2.77 -8.94 13.90
N GLU A 5 -3.89 -8.42 13.42
CA GLU A 5 -4.22 -8.47 11.99
C GLU A 5 -3.24 -7.63 11.15
N ILE A 6 -2.79 -6.50 11.69
CA ILE A 6 -1.77 -5.69 11.03
C ILE A 6 -0.46 -6.45 10.95
N PHE A 7 -0.02 -7.07 12.03
CA PHE A 7 1.22 -7.86 12.02
C PHE A 7 1.13 -9.04 11.05
N LYS A 8 -0.03 -9.71 10.98
CA LYS A 8 -0.24 -10.77 10.00
C LYS A 8 -0.14 -10.26 8.57
N ALA A 9 -0.73 -9.10 8.30
CA ALA A 9 -0.68 -8.49 6.97
C ALA A 9 0.76 -8.14 6.58
N LEU A 10 1.58 -7.71 7.52
CA LEU A 10 2.98 -7.37 7.29
C LEU A 10 3.90 -8.59 7.23
N SER A 11 3.43 -9.75 7.65
CA SER A 11 4.22 -11.00 7.66
C SER A 11 4.23 -11.67 6.29
N ASN A 12 4.49 -10.91 5.26
CA ASN A 12 4.61 -11.39 3.87
C ASN A 12 5.58 -10.47 3.14
N PRO A 13 6.64 -11.03 2.53
CA PRO A 13 7.69 -10.19 1.93
C PRO A 13 7.17 -9.28 0.82
N THR A 14 6.21 -9.76 0.01
CA THR A 14 5.68 -8.96 -1.09
C THR A 14 4.78 -7.83 -0.59
N ARG A 15 3.92 -8.11 0.39
CA ARG A 15 3.10 -7.06 0.99
C ARG A 15 3.96 -5.98 1.65
N LEU A 16 5.02 -6.39 2.34
CA LEU A 16 5.95 -5.44 2.94
C LEU A 16 6.66 -4.60 1.86
N GLN A 17 7.06 -5.24 0.76
CA GLN A 17 7.68 -4.56 -0.39
C GLN A 17 6.73 -3.53 -1.02
N ILE A 18 5.45 -3.88 -1.19
CA ILE A 18 4.44 -2.96 -1.71
C ILE A 18 4.34 -1.72 -0.79
N LEU A 19 4.22 -1.94 0.50
CA LEU A 19 4.08 -0.84 1.44
C LEU A 19 5.31 0.07 1.45
N LYS A 20 6.51 -0.50 1.40
CA LYS A 20 7.75 0.27 1.27
C LYS A 20 7.79 1.07 -0.02
N GLY A 21 7.34 0.46 -1.12
CA GLY A 21 7.27 1.14 -2.41
C GLY A 21 6.32 2.32 -2.39
N LEU A 22 5.18 2.18 -1.73
CA LEU A 22 4.20 3.27 -1.62
C LEU A 22 4.70 4.45 -0.79
N LYS A 23 5.71 4.24 0.03
CA LYS A 23 6.37 5.33 0.76
C LYS A 23 7.19 6.22 -0.17
N ASP A 24 7.82 5.63 -1.17
CA ASP A 24 8.67 6.35 -2.14
C ASP A 24 8.32 5.85 -3.54
N PRO A 25 7.12 6.22 -4.05
CA PRO A 25 6.59 5.60 -5.26
C PRO A 25 7.39 5.91 -6.53
N VAL A 26 7.99 7.08 -6.63
CA VAL A 26 8.79 7.45 -7.82
C VAL A 26 10.00 6.53 -7.97
N LYS A 27 10.59 6.13 -6.85
CA LYS A 27 11.76 5.24 -6.85
C LYS A 27 11.41 3.80 -7.19
N HIS A 28 10.23 3.33 -6.78
CA HIS A 28 9.90 1.91 -6.79
C HIS A 28 8.94 1.47 -7.90
N PHE A 29 8.16 2.40 -8.45
CA PHE A 29 7.16 2.07 -9.45
C PHE A 29 7.36 2.88 -10.72
N PRO A 30 7.06 2.30 -11.91
CA PRO A 30 7.14 3.06 -13.15
C PRO A 30 6.11 4.20 -13.16
N ALA A 31 6.39 5.22 -13.97
CA ALA A 31 5.50 6.37 -14.11
C ALA A 31 4.12 5.93 -14.59
N GLN A 32 3.10 6.60 -14.10
CA GLN A 32 1.70 6.35 -14.48
C GLN A 32 1.18 7.47 -15.36
N ASP A 33 0.16 7.16 -16.16
CA ASP A 33 -0.36 8.11 -17.14
C ASP A 33 -1.17 9.24 -16.49
N GLU A 34 -1.92 8.92 -15.43
CA GLU A 34 -2.84 9.85 -14.82
C GLU A 34 -2.63 9.86 -13.30
N GLY A 35 -2.88 11.01 -12.69
CA GLY A 35 -2.86 11.15 -11.23
C GLY A 35 -1.45 11.34 -10.66
N ASP A 36 -1.37 12.18 -9.64
CA ASP A 36 -0.11 12.43 -8.92
C ASP A 36 0.10 11.34 -7.87
N VAL A 37 1.28 10.69 -7.90
CA VAL A 37 1.57 9.56 -7.01
C VAL A 37 1.58 9.92 -5.53
N HIS A 38 1.81 11.20 -5.20
CA HIS A 38 1.88 11.64 -3.80
C HIS A 38 0.53 12.09 -3.24
N THR A 39 -0.31 12.71 -4.06
CA THR A 39 -1.61 13.23 -3.62
C THR A 39 -2.76 12.27 -3.89
N VAL A 40 -2.76 11.60 -5.04
CA VAL A 40 -3.80 10.66 -5.45
C VAL A 40 -3.46 9.24 -5.05
N GLY A 41 -2.21 8.85 -5.28
CA GLY A 41 -1.74 7.51 -5.04
C GLY A 41 -1.19 6.86 -6.30
N VAL A 42 -0.77 5.60 -6.18
CA VAL A 42 -0.16 4.84 -7.27
C VAL A 42 -1.22 3.92 -7.90
N CYS A 43 -1.32 3.99 -9.21
CA CYS A 43 -2.23 3.14 -10.00
C CYS A 43 -1.84 1.67 -9.83
N VAL A 44 -2.84 0.79 -9.76
CA VAL A 44 -2.62 -0.65 -9.57
C VAL A 44 -1.71 -1.25 -10.65
N SER A 45 -1.82 -0.79 -11.89
CA SER A 45 -0.97 -1.29 -12.97
C SER A 45 0.50 -0.93 -12.78
N SER A 46 0.80 0.27 -12.26
CA SER A 46 2.17 0.66 -11.93
C SER A 46 2.74 -0.16 -10.76
N ILE A 47 1.91 -0.43 -9.75
CA ILE A 47 2.32 -1.30 -8.64
C ILE A 47 2.61 -2.70 -9.16
N GLN A 48 1.72 -3.26 -9.97
CA GLN A 48 1.89 -4.59 -10.55
C GLN A 48 3.18 -4.69 -11.35
N GLU A 49 3.44 -3.70 -12.17
CA GLU A 49 4.64 -3.68 -13.02
C GLU A 49 5.92 -3.58 -12.18
N GLY A 50 5.91 -2.73 -11.16
CA GLY A 50 7.06 -2.59 -10.27
C GLY A 50 7.33 -3.81 -9.41
N ILE A 51 6.29 -4.53 -9.01
CA ILE A 51 6.41 -5.76 -8.21
C ILE A 51 6.76 -6.97 -9.08
N GLY A 52 6.26 -7.00 -10.33
CA GLY A 52 6.58 -8.07 -11.28
C GLY A 52 5.75 -9.34 -11.11
N LEU A 53 4.58 -9.25 -10.47
CA LEU A 53 3.65 -10.37 -10.31
C LEU A 53 2.38 -10.12 -11.11
N SER A 54 1.47 -11.10 -11.14
CA SER A 54 0.20 -10.93 -11.85
C SER A 54 -0.67 -9.87 -11.18
N GLN A 55 -1.57 -9.26 -11.94
CA GLN A 55 -2.47 -8.24 -11.39
C GLN A 55 -3.37 -8.83 -10.30
N SER A 56 -3.88 -10.04 -10.48
CA SER A 56 -4.75 -10.67 -9.48
C SER A 56 -4.01 -10.91 -8.16
N THR A 57 -2.75 -11.34 -8.22
CA THR A 57 -1.93 -11.53 -7.02
C THR A 57 -1.66 -10.21 -6.30
N VAL A 58 -1.27 -9.18 -7.04
CA VAL A 58 -1.00 -7.86 -6.46
C VAL A 58 -2.29 -7.25 -5.89
N SER A 59 -3.41 -7.37 -6.60
CA SER A 59 -4.70 -6.89 -6.11
C SER A 59 -5.12 -7.59 -4.82
N GLY A 60 -4.85 -8.90 -4.71
CA GLY A 60 -5.10 -9.64 -3.47
C GLY A 60 -4.26 -9.14 -2.30
N TYR A 61 -2.98 -8.86 -2.54
CA TYR A 61 -2.11 -8.30 -1.51
C TYR A 61 -2.55 -6.89 -1.09
N LEU A 62 -2.94 -6.07 -2.06
CA LEU A 62 -3.45 -4.71 -1.78
C LEU A 62 -4.76 -4.77 -0.99
N ALA A 63 -5.64 -5.72 -1.30
CA ALA A 63 -6.88 -5.92 -0.54
C ALA A 63 -6.59 -6.28 0.92
N THR A 64 -5.59 -7.11 1.17
CA THR A 64 -5.18 -7.44 2.53
C THR A 64 -4.67 -6.21 3.29
N LEU A 65 -3.82 -5.42 2.65
CA LEU A 65 -3.30 -4.19 3.26
C LEU A 65 -4.41 -3.16 3.52
N GLN A 66 -5.36 -3.06 2.60
CA GLN A 66 -6.51 -2.15 2.75
C GLN A 66 -7.41 -2.59 3.91
N ARG A 67 -7.68 -3.87 4.02
CA ARG A 67 -8.57 -4.42 5.06
C ARG A 67 -8.08 -4.07 6.45
N VAL A 68 -6.78 -4.08 6.69
CA VAL A 68 -6.20 -3.74 7.99
C VAL A 68 -5.90 -2.25 8.15
N GLY A 69 -6.21 -1.44 7.14
CA GLY A 69 -6.09 0.01 7.21
C GLY A 69 -4.71 0.59 6.90
N LEU A 70 -3.78 -0.21 6.37
CA LEU A 70 -2.42 0.26 6.07
C LEU A 70 -2.33 1.03 4.76
N VAL A 71 -3.26 0.81 3.84
CA VAL A 71 -3.35 1.56 2.60
C VAL A 71 -4.76 2.08 2.41
N GLU A 72 -4.87 3.19 1.72
CA GLU A 72 -6.12 3.79 1.27
C GLU A 72 -6.28 3.51 -0.21
N VAL A 73 -7.52 3.30 -0.64
CA VAL A 73 -7.85 3.10 -2.05
C VAL A 73 -8.72 4.25 -2.52
N ARG A 74 -8.49 4.68 -3.75
CA ARG A 74 -9.27 5.74 -4.38
C ARG A 74 -9.59 5.36 -5.82
N ARG A 75 -10.87 5.45 -6.17
CA ARG A 75 -11.31 5.23 -7.55
C ARG A 75 -11.63 6.56 -8.20
N ILE A 76 -11.01 6.80 -9.36
CA ILE A 76 -11.27 7.99 -10.17
C ILE A 76 -11.47 7.50 -11.60
N GLY A 77 -12.73 7.58 -12.08
CA GLY A 77 -13.08 7.04 -13.38
C GLY A 77 -12.84 5.54 -13.44
N GLN A 78 -12.04 5.11 -14.41
CA GLN A 78 -11.68 3.69 -14.58
C GLN A 78 -10.40 3.30 -13.81
N TRP A 79 -9.76 4.25 -13.11
CA TRP A 79 -8.48 4.04 -12.46
C TRP A 79 -8.64 3.78 -10.99
N THR A 80 -7.87 2.86 -10.43
CA THR A 80 -7.80 2.58 -9.00
C THR A 80 -6.41 2.90 -8.49
N TYR A 81 -6.33 3.73 -7.46
CA TYR A 81 -5.08 4.22 -6.89
C TYR A 81 -4.94 3.78 -5.45
N TYR A 82 -3.71 3.51 -5.04
CA TYR A 82 -3.38 3.09 -3.68
C TYR A 82 -2.32 4.00 -3.09
N LYS A 83 -2.47 4.27 -1.82
CA LYS A 83 -1.61 5.17 -1.08
C LYS A 83 -1.48 4.69 0.36
N ARG A 84 -0.32 4.90 0.98
CA ARG A 84 -0.15 4.58 2.40
C ARG A 84 -1.14 5.40 3.23
N ASN A 85 -1.72 4.75 4.24
CA ASN A 85 -2.50 5.45 5.26
C ASN A 85 -1.54 5.96 6.33
N GLU A 86 -1.08 7.20 6.19
CA GLU A 86 -0.06 7.75 7.08
C GLU A 86 -0.55 7.87 8.51
N ALA A 87 -1.83 8.17 8.73
CA ALA A 87 -2.39 8.25 10.07
C ALA A 87 -2.33 6.91 10.81
N THR A 88 -2.71 5.82 10.14
CA THR A 88 -2.65 4.48 10.71
C THR A 88 -1.20 4.05 10.96
N ILE A 89 -0.31 4.32 10.02
CA ILE A 89 1.11 3.94 10.15
C ILE A 89 1.78 4.71 11.31
N SER A 90 1.50 6.00 11.44
CA SER A 90 1.98 6.79 12.58
C SER A 90 1.47 6.24 13.91
N ALA A 91 0.18 5.92 13.99
CA ALA A 91 -0.41 5.34 15.21
C ALA A 91 0.23 4.00 15.55
N LEU A 92 0.48 3.15 14.54
CA LEU A 92 1.13 1.86 14.73
C LEU A 92 2.56 2.03 15.26
N ALA A 93 3.32 2.96 14.69
CA ALA A 93 4.68 3.25 15.14
C ALA A 93 4.70 3.68 16.60
N GLU A 94 3.73 4.50 17.00
CA GLU A 94 3.62 4.96 18.37
C GLU A 94 3.27 3.83 19.34
N ILE A 95 2.34 2.96 18.97
CA ILE A 95 1.97 1.78 19.75
C ILE A 95 3.19 0.87 19.95
N ILE A 96 3.92 0.59 18.87
CA ILE A 96 5.12 -0.26 18.95
C ILE A 96 6.16 0.36 19.88
N GLY A 97 6.38 1.66 19.78
CA GLY A 97 7.40 2.34 20.57
C GLY A 97 7.05 2.53 22.03
N LYS A 98 5.77 2.65 22.36
CA LYS A 98 5.33 2.97 23.74
C LYS A 98 4.72 1.79 24.48
N ASP A 99 3.96 0.94 23.81
CA ASP A 99 3.15 -0.08 24.47
C ASP A 99 3.75 -1.48 24.36
N LEU A 100 4.69 -1.68 23.47
CA LEU A 100 5.38 -2.95 23.29
C LEU A 100 6.84 -2.86 23.71
#